data_c8d9a8e0f59faf1bf0d8004b36dc7b0d
#
_entry.id   c8d9a8e0f59faf1bf0d8004b36dc7b0d
#
_cell.length_a   1.000
_cell.length_b   1.000
_cell.length_c   1.000
_cell.angle_alpha   90.00
_cell.angle_beta   90.00
_cell.angle_gamma   90.00
#
_symmetry.space_group_name_H-M   'P 1'
#
loop_
_entity.id
_entity.type
_entity.pdbx_description
1 polymer ?
#
loop_
_entity_poly.entity_id
_entity_poly.type
_entity_poly.pdbx_seq_one_letter_code
_entity_poly.pdbx_strand_id
1 'polypeptide(L)'
;MRALDWISLTVCFCLFSSLASAHEGHEEPAPEVSAVAAPPGLVTGTGTRDAKTWFTDTPLQDQNGETLRFYSDALQNRVVLLNVIFTSCNDACPLITRKLKEVRELLGDKADGITFISLTSDPLRDTPAVLKAYTLKQGVDGPHWLFLTGDKAQMDLVLGRIGQIVPTPEQHSTQLIVGDVANKRWSKIRPDAPAAAIAQRLQLLTMPLAGR
;
A
#
# COMPACT_ATOMS: atom_id res chain seq x y z
N MET A 1 60.48 36.32 -8.00
CA MET A 1 61.42 36.13 -9.18
C MET A 1 60.77 35.08 -10.08
N ARG A 2 60.50 35.50 -11.35
CA ARG A 2 60.25 34.69 -12.57
C ARG A 2 59.03 33.79 -12.57
N ALA A 3 58.23 33.66 -13.64
CA ALA A 3 58.04 34.46 -14.88
C ALA A 3 56.70 33.97 -15.46
N LEU A 4 56.02 34.86 -16.12
CA LEU A 4 54.84 34.61 -16.97
C LEU A 4 55.25 33.71 -18.15
N ASP A 5 54.31 32.84 -18.56
CA ASP A 5 54.24 32.47 -19.98
C ASP A 5 52.79 32.39 -20.44
N TRP A 6 52.46 33.25 -21.35
CA TRP A 6 51.28 33.36 -22.19
C TRP A 6 51.40 32.35 -23.33
N ILE A 7 50.37 31.56 -23.57
CA ILE A 7 50.21 30.86 -24.84
C ILE A 7 48.84 31.19 -25.43
N SER A 8 48.92 31.76 -26.62
CA SER A 8 47.86 32.24 -27.50
C SER A 8 46.75 31.23 -27.80
N LEU A 9 45.56 31.78 -27.78
CA LEU A 9 44.34 31.17 -28.26
C LEU A 9 44.19 31.39 -29.76
N THR A 10 44.25 30.36 -30.58
CA THR A 10 43.93 30.44 -32.02
C THR A 10 42.48 29.97 -32.21
N VAL A 11 41.63 30.93 -32.56
CA VAL A 11 40.23 30.69 -32.94
C VAL A 11 40.20 30.19 -34.38
N CYS A 12 39.77 28.97 -34.61
CA CYS A 12 39.48 28.45 -35.93
C CYS A 12 37.97 28.51 -36.19
N PHE A 13 37.59 29.44 -37.05
CA PHE A 13 36.23 29.70 -37.47
C PHE A 13 35.95 28.83 -38.72
N CYS A 14 35.29 27.68 -38.55
CA CYS A 14 34.80 26.85 -39.66
C CYS A 14 33.36 27.22 -40.00
N LEU A 15 33.21 27.92 -41.11
CA LEU A 15 31.94 28.14 -41.82
C LEU A 15 31.49 26.79 -42.45
N PHE A 16 30.42 26.21 -41.96
CA PHE A 16 29.73 25.14 -42.68
C PHE A 16 28.50 25.70 -43.38
N SER A 17 28.57 25.72 -44.69
CA SER A 17 27.45 26.04 -45.58
C SER A 17 26.40 24.95 -45.55
N SER A 18 25.17 25.34 -45.26
CA SER A 18 24.00 24.48 -45.27
C SER A 18 23.60 24.21 -46.74
N LEU A 19 23.67 22.97 -47.17
CA LEU A 19 22.97 22.47 -48.34
C LEU A 19 21.62 21.96 -47.90
N ALA A 20 20.56 22.67 -48.21
CA ALA A 20 19.20 22.24 -48.06
C ALA A 20 18.88 21.20 -49.17
N SER A 21 18.77 19.95 -48.84
CA SER A 21 18.13 18.93 -49.68
C SER A 21 16.65 18.86 -49.36
N ALA A 22 15.85 19.30 -50.29
CA ALA A 22 14.42 19.05 -50.31
C ALA A 22 14.21 17.54 -50.48
N HIS A 23 13.64 16.88 -49.50
CA HIS A 23 13.19 15.51 -49.60
C HIS A 23 11.68 15.55 -49.87
N GLU A 24 11.32 15.19 -51.11
CA GLU A 24 9.94 14.98 -51.52
C GLU A 24 9.33 13.88 -50.66
N GLY A 25 8.23 14.21 -49.95
CA GLY A 25 7.51 13.30 -49.10
C GLY A 25 6.77 12.25 -49.93
N HIS A 26 7.17 10.99 -49.77
CA HIS A 26 6.28 9.88 -50.01
C HIS A 26 5.48 9.69 -48.70
N GLU A 27 4.23 10.07 -48.72
CA GLU A 27 3.24 9.68 -47.72
C GLU A 27 2.98 8.17 -47.92
N GLU A 28 3.62 7.36 -47.11
CA GLU A 28 3.21 5.98 -46.92
C GLU A 28 1.90 5.97 -46.12
N PRO A 29 0.84 5.31 -46.58
CA PRO A 29 -0.41 5.25 -45.82
C PRO A 29 -0.15 4.52 -44.51
N ALA A 30 -0.47 5.15 -43.39
CA ALA A 30 -0.41 4.56 -42.07
C ALA A 30 -1.19 3.24 -42.05
N PRO A 31 -0.65 2.16 -41.46
CA PRO A 31 -1.38 0.93 -41.31
C PRO A 31 -2.64 1.20 -40.50
N GLU A 32 -3.81 0.84 -41.08
CA GLU A 32 -5.07 0.80 -40.35
C GLU A 32 -4.90 -0.10 -39.15
N VAL A 33 -4.84 0.50 -37.96
CA VAL A 33 -4.89 -0.21 -36.70
C VAL A 33 -6.30 -0.80 -36.61
N SER A 34 -6.47 -2.04 -37.05
CA SER A 34 -7.68 -2.81 -36.78
C SER A 34 -7.99 -2.67 -35.30
N ALA A 35 -9.13 -2.04 -35.00
CA ALA A 35 -9.65 -1.94 -33.65
C ALA A 35 -9.76 -3.36 -33.07
N VAL A 36 -8.79 -3.72 -32.22
CA VAL A 36 -8.90 -4.91 -31.40
C VAL A 36 -10.13 -4.71 -30.52
N ALA A 37 -11.16 -5.49 -30.79
CA ALA A 37 -12.39 -5.48 -30.00
C ALA A 37 -12.00 -5.66 -28.53
N ALA A 38 -12.38 -4.71 -27.70
CA ALA A 38 -12.19 -4.79 -26.25
C ALA A 38 -12.81 -6.11 -25.75
N PRO A 39 -12.13 -6.84 -24.86
CA PRO A 39 -12.68 -8.08 -24.33
C PRO A 39 -14.03 -7.76 -23.67
N PRO A 40 -15.08 -8.58 -23.91
CA PRO A 40 -16.38 -8.38 -23.31
C PRO A 40 -16.27 -8.58 -21.80
N GLY A 41 -16.46 -7.52 -21.00
CA GLY A 41 -16.52 -7.67 -19.56
C GLY A 41 -16.05 -6.52 -18.69
N LEU A 42 -15.63 -5.38 -19.23
CA LEU A 42 -15.53 -4.18 -18.40
C LEU A 42 -16.95 -3.61 -18.17
N VAL A 43 -17.66 -4.20 -17.22
CA VAL A 43 -18.87 -3.57 -16.66
C VAL A 43 -18.40 -2.33 -15.93
N THR A 44 -18.54 -1.17 -16.54
CA THR A 44 -18.48 0.12 -15.86
C THR A 44 -19.67 0.22 -14.92
N GLY A 45 -19.59 -0.52 -13.81
CA GLY A 45 -20.57 -0.42 -12.74
C GLY A 45 -20.37 0.89 -12.00
N THR A 46 -21.17 1.88 -12.30
CA THR A 46 -21.36 3.12 -11.52
C THR A 46 -22.08 2.87 -10.18
N GLY A 47 -22.10 1.63 -9.69
CA GLY A 47 -22.62 1.28 -8.38
C GLY A 47 -21.52 1.41 -7.33
N THR A 48 -21.71 2.25 -6.33
CA THR A 48 -20.98 2.19 -5.07
C THR A 48 -21.19 0.80 -4.48
N ARG A 49 -20.21 -0.10 -4.64
CA ARG A 49 -20.30 -1.42 -4.01
C ARG A 49 -20.44 -1.20 -2.50
N ASP A 50 -21.43 -1.86 -1.91
CA ASP A 50 -21.57 -1.87 -0.46
C ASP A 50 -20.27 -2.38 0.17
N ALA A 51 -19.75 -1.66 1.17
CA ALA A 51 -18.46 -1.98 1.78
C ALA A 51 -18.45 -3.37 2.42
N LYS A 52 -19.56 -3.81 2.99
CA LYS A 52 -19.71 -5.15 3.54
C LYS A 52 -19.59 -6.23 2.46
N THR A 53 -20.23 -6.03 1.32
CA THR A 53 -20.13 -6.93 0.17
C THR A 53 -18.72 -6.92 -0.43
N TRP A 54 -18.05 -5.76 -0.45
CA TRP A 54 -16.70 -5.66 -0.98
C TRP A 54 -15.66 -6.33 -0.09
N PHE A 55 -15.60 -5.95 1.21
CA PHE A 55 -14.60 -6.48 2.14
C PHE A 55 -14.94 -7.87 2.66
N THR A 56 -16.20 -8.30 2.55
CA THR A 56 -16.73 -9.57 3.06
C THR A 56 -16.79 -9.67 4.57
N ASP A 57 -17.71 -10.48 5.08
CA ASP A 57 -17.81 -10.83 6.49
C ASP A 57 -17.16 -12.19 6.77
N THR A 58 -16.04 -12.45 6.09
CA THR A 58 -15.27 -13.67 6.24
C THR A 58 -14.84 -13.85 7.69
N PRO A 59 -15.11 -15.00 8.33
CA PRO A 59 -14.63 -15.27 9.67
C PRO A 59 -13.11 -15.44 9.66
N LEU A 60 -12.43 -14.71 10.53
CA LEU A 60 -11.00 -14.81 10.77
C LEU A 60 -10.74 -14.98 12.26
N GLN A 61 -9.53 -15.35 12.63
CA GLN A 61 -9.10 -15.44 14.03
C GLN A 61 -8.03 -14.37 14.31
N ASP A 62 -8.12 -13.77 15.49
CA ASP A 62 -7.09 -12.87 15.97
C ASP A 62 -5.93 -13.63 16.66
N GLN A 63 -4.95 -12.92 17.14
CA GLN A 63 -3.80 -13.46 17.88
C GLN A 63 -4.17 -14.12 19.21
N ASN A 64 -5.37 -13.92 19.74
CA ASN A 64 -5.87 -14.55 20.95
C ASN A 64 -6.73 -15.79 20.65
N GLY A 65 -6.96 -16.11 19.37
CA GLY A 65 -7.82 -17.18 18.92
C GLY A 65 -9.31 -16.82 18.88
N GLU A 66 -9.64 -15.55 19.12
CA GLU A 66 -11.01 -15.07 19.03
C GLU A 66 -11.46 -14.98 17.57
N THR A 67 -12.63 -15.55 17.27
CA THR A 67 -13.19 -15.47 15.92
C THR A 67 -13.94 -14.15 15.75
N LEU A 68 -13.65 -13.45 14.67
CA LEU A 68 -14.27 -12.19 14.30
C LEU A 68 -14.63 -12.17 12.80
N ARG A 69 -15.66 -11.41 12.45
CA ARG A 69 -16.05 -11.16 11.06
C ARG A 69 -15.25 -9.96 10.52
N PHE A 70 -14.57 -10.16 9.42
CA PHE A 70 -13.61 -9.18 8.94
C PHE A 70 -14.21 -7.78 8.74
N TYR A 71 -15.36 -7.66 8.05
CA TYR A 71 -15.97 -6.34 7.90
C TYR A 71 -16.67 -5.86 9.17
N SER A 72 -17.62 -6.65 9.69
CA SER A 72 -18.51 -6.19 10.78
C SER A 72 -17.79 -5.92 12.09
N ASP A 73 -16.76 -6.72 12.43
CA ASP A 73 -16.12 -6.65 13.73
C ASP A 73 -14.76 -5.91 13.67
N ALA A 74 -14.05 -5.92 12.52
CA ALA A 74 -12.74 -5.28 12.41
C ALA A 74 -12.75 -3.95 11.65
N LEU A 75 -13.64 -3.76 10.67
CA LEU A 75 -13.60 -2.58 9.80
C LEU A 75 -14.75 -1.58 10.02
N GLN A 76 -15.96 -2.08 10.24
CA GLN A 76 -17.18 -1.27 10.20
C GLN A 76 -17.12 -0.08 11.17
N ASN A 77 -17.40 1.12 10.65
CA ASN A 77 -17.41 2.39 11.38
C ASN A 77 -16.08 2.76 12.06
N ARG A 78 -14.96 2.23 11.58
CA ARG A 78 -13.63 2.48 12.14
C ARG A 78 -12.75 3.30 11.21
N VAL A 79 -11.79 3.99 11.81
CA VAL A 79 -10.57 4.39 11.12
C VAL A 79 -9.56 3.26 11.29
N VAL A 80 -9.00 2.79 10.18
CA VAL A 80 -8.14 1.61 10.17
C VAL A 80 -6.80 1.88 9.50
N LEU A 81 -5.76 1.17 9.94
CA LEU A 81 -4.51 0.98 9.22
C LEU A 81 -4.33 -0.52 9.01
N LEU A 82 -4.24 -0.93 7.74
CA LEU A 82 -4.00 -2.32 7.36
C LEU A 82 -2.58 -2.47 6.81
N ASN A 83 -1.93 -3.54 7.18
CA ASN A 83 -0.69 -4.02 6.55
C ASN A 83 -0.70 -5.54 6.43
N VAL A 84 0.16 -6.07 5.56
CA VAL A 84 0.35 -7.51 5.40
C VAL A 84 1.69 -7.90 6.00
N ILE A 85 1.70 -9.04 6.69
CA ILE A 85 2.88 -9.61 7.33
C ILE A 85 2.96 -11.12 7.06
N PHE A 86 4.06 -11.73 7.42
CA PHE A 86 4.18 -13.14 7.80
C PHE A 86 5.27 -13.27 8.88
N THR A 87 5.05 -14.14 9.87
CA THR A 87 5.88 -14.13 11.10
C THR A 87 7.30 -14.64 10.89
N SER A 88 7.53 -15.46 9.86
CA SER A 88 8.87 -15.95 9.47
C SER A 88 9.70 -14.94 8.67
N CYS A 89 9.16 -13.76 8.36
CA CYS A 89 9.90 -12.66 7.74
C CYS A 89 10.94 -12.10 8.72
N ASN A 90 12.22 -12.12 8.33
CA ASN A 90 13.32 -11.61 9.15
C ASN A 90 13.80 -10.21 8.73
N ASP A 91 13.16 -9.59 7.76
CA ASP A 91 13.60 -8.33 7.16
C ASP A 91 12.53 -7.22 7.31
N ALA A 92 11.66 -7.06 6.34
CA ALA A 92 10.73 -5.93 6.26
C ALA A 92 9.66 -5.94 7.37
N CYS A 93 9.06 -7.10 7.68
CA CYS A 93 7.92 -7.16 8.61
C CYS A 93 8.26 -6.64 10.03
N PRO A 94 9.39 -7.03 10.67
CA PRO A 94 9.76 -6.48 11.98
C PRO A 94 10.03 -4.96 11.93
N LEU A 95 10.59 -4.47 10.83
CA LEU A 95 10.88 -3.04 10.66
C LEU A 95 9.58 -2.23 10.55
N ILE A 96 8.63 -2.73 9.74
CA ILE A 96 7.31 -2.09 9.59
C ILE A 96 6.54 -2.14 10.91
N THR A 97 6.54 -3.29 11.60
CA THR A 97 5.85 -3.41 12.89
C THR A 97 6.39 -2.43 13.92
N ARG A 98 7.72 -2.27 14.02
CA ARG A 98 8.34 -1.26 14.91
C ARG A 98 7.93 0.17 14.53
N LYS A 99 7.92 0.49 13.22
CA LYS A 99 7.46 1.80 12.74
C LYS A 99 5.99 2.04 13.10
N LEU A 100 5.13 1.05 12.94
CA LEU A 100 3.72 1.18 13.32
C LEU A 100 3.51 1.32 14.83
N LYS A 101 4.40 0.71 15.65
CA LYS A 101 4.43 0.96 17.09
C LYS A 101 4.77 2.44 17.38
N GLU A 102 5.80 2.99 16.73
CA GLU A 102 6.13 4.41 16.82
C GLU A 102 4.97 5.31 16.37
N VAL A 103 4.25 4.93 15.31
CA VAL A 103 3.04 5.65 14.86
C VAL A 103 1.99 5.69 15.97
N ARG A 104 1.76 4.58 16.68
CA ARG A 104 0.80 4.54 17.81
C ARG A 104 1.25 5.43 18.96
N GLU A 105 2.54 5.42 19.29
CA GLU A 105 3.12 6.28 20.32
C GLU A 105 2.95 7.76 19.98
N LEU A 106 3.18 8.15 18.72
CA LEU A 106 2.96 9.52 18.23
C LEU A 106 1.47 9.96 18.21
N LEU A 107 0.56 9.01 18.05
CA LEU A 107 -0.88 9.27 18.12
C LEU A 107 -1.35 9.52 19.57
N GLY A 108 -0.68 8.97 20.57
CA GLY A 108 -1.10 9.04 21.96
C GLY A 108 -2.53 8.54 22.14
N ASP A 109 -3.36 9.27 22.91
CA ASP A 109 -4.76 8.91 23.20
C ASP A 109 -5.63 8.81 21.93
N LYS A 110 -5.21 9.43 20.82
CA LYS A 110 -5.93 9.31 19.54
C LYS A 110 -5.80 7.91 18.90
N ALA A 111 -4.82 7.12 19.34
CA ALA A 111 -4.64 5.76 18.85
C ALA A 111 -5.83 4.85 19.19
N ASP A 112 -6.55 5.13 20.27
CA ASP A 112 -7.71 4.33 20.71
C ASP A 112 -8.89 4.43 19.73
N GLY A 113 -8.96 5.51 18.95
CA GLY A 113 -9.93 5.69 17.87
C GLY A 113 -9.53 5.02 16.54
N ILE A 114 -8.38 4.35 16.48
CA ILE A 114 -7.82 3.78 15.26
C ILE A 114 -7.52 2.30 15.48
N THR A 115 -8.03 1.45 14.59
CA THR A 115 -7.73 0.01 14.63
C THR A 115 -6.59 -0.31 13.67
N PHE A 116 -5.50 -0.85 14.21
CA PHE A 116 -4.41 -1.41 13.43
C PHE A 116 -4.73 -2.87 13.11
N ILE A 117 -4.53 -3.28 11.87
CA ILE A 117 -4.86 -4.63 11.42
C ILE A 117 -3.69 -5.16 10.59
N SER A 118 -3.04 -6.20 11.09
CA SER A 118 -1.99 -6.93 10.40
C SER A 118 -2.56 -8.26 9.91
N LEU A 119 -2.65 -8.45 8.59
CA LEU A 119 -3.16 -9.64 7.95
C LEU A 119 -2.00 -10.56 7.58
N THR A 120 -2.05 -11.85 7.94
CA THR A 120 -1.00 -12.76 7.50
C THR A 120 -1.14 -13.16 6.03
N SER A 121 -0.01 -13.20 5.31
CA SER A 121 0.08 -13.84 3.98
C SER A 121 0.45 -15.32 4.04
N ASP A 122 0.77 -15.85 5.24
CA ASP A 122 1.16 -17.25 5.47
C ASP A 122 0.29 -17.96 6.52
N PRO A 123 -1.03 -18.07 6.31
CA PRO A 123 -1.94 -18.61 7.32
C PRO A 123 -1.67 -20.09 7.67
N LEU A 124 -0.93 -20.81 6.82
CA LEU A 124 -0.57 -22.20 7.12
C LEU A 124 0.44 -22.32 8.26
N ARG A 125 1.29 -21.31 8.45
CA ARG A 125 2.29 -21.25 9.54
C ARG A 125 1.85 -20.32 10.64
N ASP A 126 1.23 -19.22 10.31
CA ASP A 126 0.84 -18.13 11.22
C ASP A 126 -0.48 -18.44 11.92
N THR A 127 -0.47 -19.46 12.78
CA THR A 127 -1.61 -19.75 13.66
C THR A 127 -1.82 -18.63 14.69
N PRO A 128 -2.98 -18.53 15.36
CA PRO A 128 -3.19 -17.57 16.45
C PRO A 128 -2.07 -17.56 17.48
N ALA A 129 -1.62 -18.74 17.92
CA ALA A 129 -0.52 -18.85 18.89
C ALA A 129 0.82 -18.30 18.36
N VAL A 130 1.12 -18.50 17.09
CA VAL A 130 2.32 -17.98 16.43
C VAL A 130 2.23 -16.45 16.30
N LEU A 131 1.07 -15.94 15.90
CA LEU A 131 0.81 -14.50 15.87
C LEU A 131 0.93 -13.87 17.26
N LYS A 132 0.39 -14.52 18.30
CA LYS A 132 0.53 -14.06 19.69
C LYS A 132 1.99 -13.99 20.12
N ALA A 133 2.77 -15.02 19.85
CA ALA A 133 4.21 -15.01 20.14
C ALA A 133 4.94 -13.87 19.39
N TYR A 134 4.54 -13.61 18.14
CA TYR A 134 5.09 -12.50 17.36
C TYR A 134 4.75 -11.14 17.98
N THR A 135 3.47 -10.90 18.37
CA THR A 135 3.06 -9.64 18.99
C THR A 135 3.80 -9.36 20.28
N LEU A 136 3.98 -10.38 21.13
CA LEU A 136 4.75 -10.29 22.37
C LEU A 136 6.23 -9.96 22.08
N LYS A 137 6.85 -10.66 21.13
CA LYS A 137 8.25 -10.43 20.72
C LYS A 137 8.46 -9.01 20.20
N GLN A 138 7.51 -8.46 19.44
CA GLN A 138 7.59 -7.10 18.90
C GLN A 138 7.15 -6.03 19.91
N GLY A 139 6.58 -6.40 21.04
CA GLY A 139 6.06 -5.48 22.05
C GLY A 139 4.88 -4.65 21.54
N VAL A 140 3.99 -5.30 20.79
CA VAL A 140 2.79 -4.69 20.16
C VAL A 140 1.50 -5.42 20.53
N ASP A 141 1.57 -6.34 21.47
CA ASP A 141 0.39 -7.00 22.00
C ASP A 141 -0.44 -6.04 22.85
N GLY A 142 -1.67 -5.80 22.45
CA GLY A 142 -2.54 -4.84 23.15
C GLY A 142 -3.81 -4.52 22.38
N PRO A 143 -4.69 -3.73 22.98
CA PRO A 143 -5.97 -3.35 22.37
C PRO A 143 -5.75 -2.55 21.07
N HIS A 144 -6.73 -2.60 20.19
CA HIS A 144 -6.76 -1.87 18.92
C HIS A 144 -5.65 -2.23 17.92
N TRP A 145 -4.96 -3.38 18.13
CA TRP A 145 -4.08 -3.96 17.12
C TRP A 145 -4.39 -5.45 16.94
N LEU A 146 -5.05 -5.77 15.85
CA LEU A 146 -5.45 -7.11 15.49
C LEU A 146 -4.41 -7.73 14.54
N PHE A 147 -3.98 -8.93 14.85
CA PHE A 147 -3.17 -9.76 13.96
C PHE A 147 -4.06 -10.92 13.51
N LEU A 148 -4.45 -10.92 12.25
CA LEU A 148 -5.50 -11.79 11.75
C LEU A 148 -4.95 -12.92 10.89
N THR A 149 -5.48 -14.11 11.13
CA THR A 149 -5.28 -15.34 10.37
C THR A 149 -6.60 -16.04 10.12
N GLY A 150 -6.58 -17.15 9.38
CA GLY A 150 -7.74 -17.95 9.06
C GLY A 150 -7.39 -19.07 8.10
N ASP A 151 -8.39 -19.76 7.57
CA ASP A 151 -8.15 -20.70 6.49
C ASP A 151 -7.56 -19.99 5.27
N LYS A 152 -6.68 -20.69 4.53
CA LYS A 152 -6.00 -20.08 3.38
C LYS A 152 -6.98 -19.45 2.38
N ALA A 153 -8.08 -20.11 2.07
CA ALA A 153 -9.09 -19.58 1.14
C ALA A 153 -9.75 -18.29 1.67
N GLN A 154 -9.97 -18.19 2.97
CA GLN A 154 -10.50 -16.99 3.63
C GLN A 154 -9.49 -15.84 3.59
N MET A 155 -8.22 -16.13 3.90
CA MET A 155 -7.16 -15.13 3.83
C MET A 155 -6.92 -14.66 2.40
N ASP A 156 -6.87 -15.56 1.41
CA ASP A 156 -6.74 -15.21 -0.01
C ASP A 156 -7.89 -14.31 -0.48
N LEU A 157 -9.13 -14.59 -0.04
CA LEU A 157 -10.27 -13.73 -0.34
C LEU A 157 -10.09 -12.32 0.23
N VAL A 158 -9.73 -12.20 1.50
CA VAL A 158 -9.54 -10.90 2.18
C VAL A 158 -8.36 -10.14 1.56
N LEU A 159 -7.22 -10.80 1.39
CA LEU A 159 -6.04 -10.20 0.75
C LEU A 159 -6.32 -9.76 -0.69
N GLY A 160 -7.09 -10.55 -1.44
CA GLY A 160 -7.54 -10.18 -2.79
C GLY A 160 -8.39 -8.91 -2.80
N ARG A 161 -9.28 -8.72 -1.82
CA ARG A 161 -10.14 -7.53 -1.70
C ARG A 161 -9.36 -6.24 -1.42
N ILE A 162 -8.24 -6.34 -0.72
CA ILE A 162 -7.36 -5.19 -0.47
C ILE A 162 -6.21 -5.08 -1.49
N GLY A 163 -6.21 -5.93 -2.53
CA GLY A 163 -5.20 -5.91 -3.60
C GLY A 163 -3.83 -6.38 -3.14
N GLN A 164 -3.79 -7.37 -2.24
CA GLN A 164 -2.57 -7.90 -1.63
C GLN A 164 -2.39 -9.41 -1.83
N ILE A 165 -3.17 -10.02 -2.74
CA ILE A 165 -2.99 -11.44 -3.06
C ILE A 165 -1.69 -11.64 -3.85
N VAL A 166 -0.91 -12.64 -3.46
CA VAL A 166 0.39 -12.96 -4.05
C VAL A 166 0.58 -14.47 -4.09
N PRO A 167 1.39 -15.00 -5.03
CA PRO A 167 1.65 -16.44 -5.11
C PRO A 167 2.37 -17.03 -3.90
N THR A 168 3.28 -16.26 -3.31
CA THR A 168 4.04 -16.67 -2.11
C THR A 168 4.03 -15.57 -1.05
N PRO A 169 4.14 -15.91 0.25
CA PRO A 169 4.13 -14.94 1.34
C PRO A 169 5.14 -13.80 1.16
N GLU A 170 6.32 -14.10 0.63
CA GLU A 170 7.44 -13.16 0.48
C GLU A 170 7.18 -12.08 -0.58
N GLN A 171 6.23 -12.32 -1.48
CA GLN A 171 5.92 -11.39 -2.58
C GLN A 171 4.84 -10.36 -2.21
N HIS A 172 4.32 -10.39 -0.97
CA HIS A 172 3.30 -9.43 -0.57
C HIS A 172 3.85 -7.99 -0.61
N SER A 173 2.97 -7.06 -0.92
CA SER A 173 3.31 -5.63 -0.88
C SER A 173 3.47 -5.16 0.57
N THR A 174 4.50 -4.37 0.82
CA THR A 174 4.74 -3.71 2.10
C THR A 174 3.95 -2.41 2.28
N GLN A 175 3.10 -2.05 1.31
CA GLN A 175 2.27 -0.85 1.39
C GLN A 175 1.31 -0.89 2.59
N LEU A 176 1.18 0.26 3.24
CA LEU A 176 0.16 0.47 4.25
C LEU A 176 -1.12 0.97 3.60
N ILE A 177 -2.26 0.51 4.07
CA ILE A 177 -3.56 0.97 3.62
C ILE A 177 -4.25 1.62 4.82
N VAL A 178 -4.61 2.88 4.69
CA VAL A 178 -5.34 3.60 5.73
C VAL A 178 -6.72 3.99 5.23
N GLY A 179 -7.72 3.90 6.08
CA GLY A 179 -9.09 4.18 5.69
C GLY A 179 -9.98 4.64 6.83
N ASP A 180 -10.88 5.56 6.50
CA ASP A 180 -12.08 5.84 7.26
C ASP A 180 -13.21 5.07 6.57
N VAL A 181 -13.58 3.95 7.16
CA VAL A 181 -14.51 2.99 6.55
C VAL A 181 -15.91 3.59 6.44
N ALA A 182 -16.34 4.33 7.45
CA ALA A 182 -17.65 4.97 7.49
C ALA A 182 -17.83 5.99 6.35
N ASN A 183 -16.79 6.78 6.08
CA ASN A 183 -16.82 7.84 5.07
C ASN A 183 -16.20 7.40 3.73
N LYS A 184 -15.85 6.13 3.56
CA LYS A 184 -15.26 5.54 2.34
C LYS A 184 -13.98 6.26 1.85
N ARG A 185 -13.18 6.81 2.79
CA ARG A 185 -11.93 7.51 2.51
C ARG A 185 -10.77 6.54 2.64
N TRP A 186 -10.10 6.21 1.55
CA TRP A 186 -8.99 5.26 1.54
C TRP A 186 -7.74 5.87 0.91
N SER A 187 -6.58 5.47 1.40
CA SER A 187 -5.28 5.85 0.85
C SER A 187 -4.27 4.73 1.03
N LYS A 188 -3.35 4.62 0.10
CA LYS A 188 -2.15 3.80 0.23
C LYS A 188 -0.99 4.69 0.66
N ILE A 189 -0.19 4.21 1.61
CA ILE A 189 0.99 4.91 2.12
C ILE A 189 2.20 4.00 1.89
N ARG A 190 3.29 4.58 1.45
CA ARG A 190 4.55 3.85 1.29
C ARG A 190 5.11 3.47 2.66
N PRO A 191 5.72 2.29 2.82
CA PRO A 191 6.26 1.82 4.11
C PRO A 191 7.49 2.63 4.55
N ASP A 192 8.19 3.31 3.62
CA ASP A 192 9.33 4.18 3.90
C ASP A 192 8.92 5.59 4.40
N ALA A 193 7.63 5.93 4.36
CA ALA A 193 7.16 7.21 4.91
C ALA A 193 7.55 7.33 6.40
N PRO A 194 7.92 8.54 6.86
CA PRO A 194 8.19 8.80 8.27
C PRO A 194 6.98 8.47 9.17
N ALA A 195 7.21 7.92 10.36
CA ALA A 195 6.13 7.57 11.30
C ALA A 195 5.22 8.77 11.61
N ALA A 196 5.79 9.97 11.76
CA ALA A 196 5.03 11.21 11.97
C ALA A 196 4.06 11.53 10.82
N ALA A 197 4.46 11.30 9.57
CA ALA A 197 3.60 11.51 8.40
C ALA A 197 2.44 10.51 8.36
N ILE A 198 2.69 9.25 8.74
CA ILE A 198 1.66 8.21 8.84
C ILE A 198 0.68 8.58 9.96
N ALA A 199 1.17 8.97 11.15
CA ALA A 199 0.35 9.41 12.26
C ALA A 199 -0.52 10.63 11.90
N GLN A 200 0.05 11.62 11.26
CA GLN A 200 -0.69 12.79 10.77
C GLN A 200 -1.81 12.39 9.79
N ARG A 201 -1.53 11.48 8.85
CA ARG A 201 -2.52 10.99 7.90
C ARG A 201 -3.68 10.30 8.61
N LEU A 202 -3.41 9.47 9.62
CA LEU A 202 -4.43 8.81 10.43
C LEU A 202 -5.25 9.84 11.22
N GLN A 203 -4.61 10.84 11.85
CA GLN A 203 -5.32 11.92 12.53
C GLN A 203 -6.28 12.67 11.60
N LEU A 204 -5.88 12.95 10.36
CA LEU A 204 -6.77 13.60 9.38
C LEU A 204 -8.00 12.75 9.03
N LEU A 205 -7.87 11.42 9.10
CA LEU A 205 -9.00 10.52 8.87
C LEU A 205 -9.98 10.47 10.05
N THR A 206 -9.52 10.73 11.28
CA THR A 206 -10.40 10.79 12.46
C THR A 206 -11.14 12.13 12.60
N MET A 207 -10.74 13.16 11.84
CA MET A 207 -11.42 14.46 11.90
C MET A 207 -12.78 14.40 11.20
N PRO A 208 -13.82 15.06 11.77
CA PRO A 208 -15.10 15.19 11.11
C PRO A 208 -14.95 15.84 9.72
N LEU A 209 -15.77 15.41 8.77
CA LEU A 209 -15.81 16.07 7.47
C LEU A 209 -16.44 17.46 7.65
N ALA A 210 -15.71 18.50 7.27
CA ALA A 210 -16.29 19.85 7.24
C ALA A 210 -17.46 19.88 6.24
N GLY A 211 -18.67 20.19 6.71
CA GLY A 211 -19.80 20.52 5.82
C GLY A 211 -20.74 19.38 5.44
N ARG A 212 -20.94 18.38 6.30
CA ARG A 212 -22.10 17.46 6.17
C ARG A 212 -23.01 17.57 7.37
#